data_624a38c20a506e8ed023b60bda429df5
#
_entry.id   624a38c20a506e8ed023b60bda429df5
#
_cell.length_a   1.000
_cell.length_b   1.000
_cell.length_c   1.000
_cell.angle_alpha   90.00
_cell.angle_beta   90.00
_cell.angle_gamma   90.00
#
_symmetry.space_group_name_H-M   'P 1'
#
loop_
_entity.id
_entity.type
_entity.pdbx_description
1 polymer ?
#
loop_
_entity_poly.entity_id
_entity_poly.type
_entity_poly.pdbx_seq_one_letter_code
_entity_poly.pdbx_strand_id
1 'polypeptide(L)'
;LLDIIMPGMNGFEVLGELSRRSAADNLPVIMISSEDSDDVVLRAYELGASDYINRPFNARVVRRRVSNTIRLYAKQRRLTSLLSQQYNERVKNSRMLIDIMAGVMELRNGESGLHVTHIEKLTELLLGCLVHRSDQFPLDNEQRSTIAMASALHDIGKMSIDDAILNKPGRLTSEEFEIMKTHTTLGADMLLELGRQHAGNSLLEYAYQIARWHHERWDGKGYPDGLKGDDIP
;
A
#
# COMPACT_ATOMS: atom_id res chain seq x y z
N LEU A 1 9.06 27.79 21.27
CA LEU A 1 8.32 28.76 22.11
C LEU A 1 7.89 29.91 21.23
N LEU A 2 6.63 30.32 21.30
CA LEU A 2 6.04 31.37 20.46
C LEU A 2 5.32 32.38 21.35
N ASP A 3 5.73 33.64 21.27
CA ASP A 3 5.04 34.74 21.98
C ASP A 3 3.81 35.16 21.17
N ILE A 4 2.73 35.54 21.83
CA ILE A 4 1.53 36.04 21.16
C ILE A 4 1.76 37.46 20.64
N ILE A 5 2.37 38.31 21.49
CA ILE A 5 2.57 39.73 21.20
C ILE A 5 3.94 39.92 20.54
N MET A 6 3.94 40.02 19.21
CA MET A 6 5.15 40.27 18.42
C MET A 6 4.90 41.38 17.41
N PRO A 7 5.90 42.18 17.02
CA PRO A 7 5.77 43.20 16.01
C PRO A 7 5.60 42.51 14.63
N GLY A 8 4.66 43.00 13.78
CA GLY A 8 4.34 42.43 12.49
C GLY A 8 3.29 41.33 12.63
N MET A 9 3.66 40.09 12.39
CA MET A 9 2.78 38.94 12.52
C MET A 9 2.70 38.48 13.99
N ASN A 10 1.49 38.40 14.52
CA ASN A 10 1.30 37.93 15.91
C ASN A 10 1.41 36.38 16.01
N GLY A 11 1.56 35.88 17.27
CA GLY A 11 1.74 34.44 17.50
C GLY A 11 0.62 33.55 17.00
N PHE A 12 -0.62 34.00 16.99
CA PHE A 12 -1.76 33.25 16.48
C PHE A 12 -1.72 33.15 14.94
N GLU A 13 -1.30 34.20 14.25
CA GLU A 13 -1.14 34.18 12.80
C GLU A 13 -0.01 33.23 12.38
N VAL A 14 1.10 33.24 13.11
CA VAL A 14 2.21 32.29 12.91
C VAL A 14 1.74 30.86 13.13
N LEU A 15 1.03 30.59 14.23
CA LEU A 15 0.52 29.26 14.55
C LEU A 15 -0.47 28.76 13.48
N GLY A 16 -1.40 29.62 13.05
CA GLY A 16 -2.35 29.31 11.97
C GLY A 16 -1.65 29.00 10.65
N GLU A 17 -0.57 29.69 10.32
CA GLU A 17 0.22 29.41 9.11
C GLU A 17 0.98 28.08 9.22
N LEU A 18 1.53 27.75 10.40
CA LEU A 18 2.16 26.47 10.67
C LEU A 18 1.15 25.31 10.56
N SER A 19 -0.06 25.47 11.09
CA SER A 19 -1.14 24.49 11.00
C SER A 19 -1.57 24.26 9.55
N ARG A 20 -1.75 25.31 8.76
CA ARG A 20 -2.11 25.19 7.32
C ARG A 20 -1.05 24.44 6.51
N ARG A 21 0.22 24.56 6.86
CA ARG A 21 1.33 23.86 6.18
C ARG A 21 1.56 22.43 6.69
N SER A 22 0.70 21.92 7.57
CA SER A 22 0.88 20.62 8.27
C SER A 22 2.22 20.53 9.02
N ALA A 23 2.86 21.67 9.29
CA ALA A 23 4.12 21.72 10.02
C ALA A 23 3.88 21.58 11.53
N ALA A 24 2.71 21.94 12.02
CA ALA A 24 2.32 21.81 13.43
C ALA A 24 2.25 20.36 13.89
N ASP A 25 1.90 19.41 13.02
CA ASP A 25 1.85 17.96 13.33
C ASP A 25 3.23 17.41 13.70
N ASN A 26 4.30 18.03 13.16
CA ASN A 26 5.67 17.60 13.32
C ASN A 26 6.53 18.52 14.24
N LEU A 27 6.01 19.67 14.61
CA LEU A 27 6.71 20.68 15.40
C LEU A 27 5.86 21.11 16.60
N PRO A 28 6.24 20.74 17.85
CA PRO A 28 5.49 21.20 19.02
C PRO A 28 5.65 22.70 19.18
N VAL A 29 4.55 23.41 19.30
CA VAL A 29 4.51 24.86 19.56
C VAL A 29 3.96 25.09 20.95
N ILE A 30 4.73 25.79 21.79
CA ILE A 30 4.30 26.25 23.13
C ILE A 30 4.13 27.74 23.06
N MET A 31 2.90 28.21 23.28
CA MET A 31 2.60 29.65 23.34
C MET A 31 3.03 30.24 24.67
N ILE A 32 3.50 31.47 24.64
CA ILE A 32 3.84 32.24 25.86
C ILE A 32 3.15 33.60 25.77
N SER A 33 2.44 34.00 26.83
CA SER A 33 1.80 35.34 26.88
C SER A 33 1.58 35.83 28.28
N SER A 34 1.30 37.12 28.40
CA SER A 34 0.77 37.75 29.61
C SER A 34 -0.77 37.78 29.66
N GLU A 35 -1.42 37.39 28.57
CA GLU A 35 -2.88 37.25 28.52
C GLU A 35 -3.25 35.88 29.08
N ASP A 36 -4.17 35.86 30.05
CA ASP A 36 -4.57 34.65 30.77
C ASP A 36 -6.07 34.37 30.69
N SER A 37 -6.79 35.06 29.79
CA SER A 37 -8.23 34.79 29.56
C SER A 37 -8.43 33.39 28.97
N ASP A 38 -9.45 32.69 29.44
CA ASP A 38 -9.79 31.35 28.97
C ASP A 38 -10.00 31.30 27.43
N ASP A 39 -10.58 32.36 26.84
CA ASP A 39 -10.81 32.45 25.40
C ASP A 39 -9.48 32.49 24.62
N VAL A 40 -8.46 33.18 25.10
CA VAL A 40 -7.14 33.24 24.42
C VAL A 40 -6.43 31.90 24.53
N VAL A 41 -6.50 31.28 25.70
CA VAL A 41 -5.91 29.95 25.93
C VAL A 41 -6.60 28.87 25.03
N LEU A 42 -7.93 28.88 25.00
CA LEU A 42 -8.71 27.96 24.16
C LEU A 42 -8.38 28.14 22.68
N ARG A 43 -8.34 29.38 22.21
CA ARG A 43 -7.96 29.71 20.83
C ARG A 43 -6.56 29.18 20.46
N ALA A 44 -5.60 29.26 21.39
CA ALA A 44 -4.27 28.72 21.15
C ALA A 44 -4.30 27.21 20.90
N TYR A 45 -5.04 26.46 21.72
CA TYR A 45 -5.19 25.01 21.55
C TYR A 45 -5.97 24.65 20.28
N GLU A 46 -7.03 25.36 19.95
CA GLU A 46 -7.80 25.17 18.70
C GLU A 46 -6.93 25.37 17.44
N LEU A 47 -5.97 26.29 17.49
CA LEU A 47 -5.00 26.52 16.42
C LEU A 47 -3.84 25.52 16.41
N GLY A 48 -3.80 24.57 17.35
CA GLY A 48 -2.81 23.49 17.37
C GLY A 48 -1.59 23.75 18.28
N ALA A 49 -1.68 24.67 19.24
CA ALA A 49 -0.63 24.80 20.25
C ALA A 49 -0.52 23.52 21.10
N SER A 50 0.69 23.07 21.34
CA SER A 50 0.96 21.89 22.17
C SER A 50 0.86 22.20 23.67
N ASP A 51 1.08 23.46 24.05
CA ASP A 51 0.98 23.94 25.42
C ASP A 51 0.89 25.46 25.42
N TYR A 52 0.45 26.03 26.60
CA TYR A 52 0.31 27.45 26.82
C TYR A 52 0.94 27.82 28.17
N ILE A 53 1.73 28.89 28.23
CA ILE A 53 2.45 29.34 29.46
C ILE A 53 2.18 30.79 29.70
N ASN A 54 1.54 31.10 30.85
CA ASN A 54 1.25 32.47 31.29
C ASN A 54 2.46 33.12 31.91
N ARG A 55 2.60 34.45 31.71
CA ARG A 55 3.53 35.30 32.46
C ARG A 55 2.81 35.94 33.66
N PRO A 56 3.51 36.10 34.79
CA PRO A 56 4.90 35.74 35.09
C PRO A 56 5.04 34.21 35.29
N PHE A 57 6.13 33.61 34.81
CA PHE A 57 6.34 32.17 34.91
C PHE A 57 7.58 31.80 35.76
N ASN A 58 7.52 30.59 36.32
CA ASN A 58 8.68 29.98 36.99
C ASN A 58 9.55 29.25 35.97
N ALA A 59 10.81 29.64 35.84
CA ALA A 59 11.73 29.05 34.85
C ALA A 59 11.91 27.53 34.99
N ARG A 60 11.82 26.96 36.22
CA ARG A 60 11.89 25.51 36.44
C ARG A 60 10.68 24.80 35.89
N VAL A 61 9.49 25.39 36.04
CA VAL A 61 8.23 24.86 35.49
C VAL A 61 8.28 24.89 33.97
N VAL A 62 8.65 26.01 33.36
CA VAL A 62 8.79 26.14 31.90
C VAL A 62 9.75 25.10 31.36
N ARG A 63 10.95 24.98 31.94
CA ARG A 63 11.93 23.96 31.53
C ARG A 63 11.34 22.55 31.57
N ARG A 64 10.56 22.21 32.60
CA ARG A 64 9.96 20.90 32.76
C ARG A 64 8.87 20.63 31.67
N ARG A 65 8.00 21.63 31.43
CA ARG A 65 6.96 21.54 30.39
C ARG A 65 7.57 21.36 28.99
N VAL A 66 8.53 22.20 28.63
CA VAL A 66 9.28 22.10 27.35
C VAL A 66 9.94 20.72 27.21
N SER A 67 10.64 20.26 28.27
CA SER A 67 11.30 18.95 28.24
C SER A 67 10.30 17.81 28.07
N ASN A 68 9.13 17.86 28.69
CA ASN A 68 8.08 16.84 28.56
C ASN A 68 7.50 16.86 27.16
N THR A 69 7.21 18.03 26.60
CA THR A 69 6.68 18.19 25.24
C THR A 69 7.68 17.64 24.21
N ILE A 70 8.95 18.04 24.29
CA ILE A 70 10.00 17.51 23.38
C ILE A 70 10.10 15.99 23.48
N ARG A 71 10.07 15.44 24.70
CA ARG A 71 10.15 13.98 24.91
C ARG A 71 8.95 13.26 24.33
N LEU A 72 7.74 13.79 24.48
CA LEU A 72 6.53 13.22 23.93
C LEU A 72 6.59 13.17 22.40
N TYR A 73 6.91 14.29 21.78
CA TYR A 73 7.04 14.37 20.30
C TYR A 73 8.17 13.49 19.77
N ALA A 74 9.31 13.44 20.44
CA ALA A 74 10.39 12.52 20.04
C ALA A 74 9.96 11.07 20.11
N LYS A 75 9.20 10.68 21.15
CA LYS A 75 8.64 9.33 21.28
C LYS A 75 7.62 9.03 20.18
N GLN A 76 6.72 9.95 19.89
CA GLN A 76 5.74 9.84 18.81
C GLN A 76 6.42 9.64 17.45
N ARG A 77 7.37 10.51 17.09
CA ARG A 77 8.14 10.39 15.85
C ARG A 77 8.87 9.06 15.73
N ARG A 78 9.47 8.60 16.84
CA ARG A 78 10.13 7.28 16.87
C ARG A 78 9.14 6.14 16.63
N LEU A 79 7.96 6.18 17.26
CA LEU A 79 6.92 5.16 17.04
C LEU A 79 6.43 5.15 15.60
N THR A 80 6.16 6.31 14.99
CA THR A 80 5.75 6.44 13.60
C THR A 80 6.82 5.87 12.65
N SER A 81 8.10 6.21 12.90
CA SER A 81 9.23 5.68 12.12
C SER A 81 9.34 4.15 12.23
N LEU A 82 9.19 3.59 13.44
CA LEU A 82 9.24 2.14 13.65
C LEU A 82 8.05 1.43 12.97
N LEU A 83 6.85 2.02 13.03
CA LEU A 83 5.68 1.47 12.33
C LEU A 83 5.87 1.47 10.82
N SER A 84 6.37 2.56 10.24
CA SER A 84 6.69 2.64 8.81
C SER A 84 7.76 1.61 8.41
N GLN A 85 8.79 1.44 9.24
CA GLN A 85 9.82 0.44 8.98
C GLN A 85 9.24 -0.98 9.01
N GLN A 86 8.46 -1.32 10.05
CA GLN A 86 7.82 -2.64 10.15
C GLN A 86 6.86 -2.93 9.00
N TYR A 87 6.09 -1.91 8.58
CA TYR A 87 5.22 -2.03 7.42
C TYR A 87 6.02 -2.35 6.15
N ASN A 88 7.07 -1.59 5.87
CA ASN A 88 7.93 -1.80 4.71
C ASN A 88 8.62 -3.18 4.73
N GLU A 89 9.07 -3.63 5.90
CA GLU A 89 9.65 -4.97 6.06
C GLU A 89 8.63 -6.07 5.80
N ARG A 90 7.38 -5.92 6.27
CA ARG A 90 6.30 -6.88 5.99
C ARG A 90 5.99 -6.97 4.50
N VAL A 91 5.84 -5.83 3.83
CA VAL A 91 5.59 -5.78 2.38
C VAL A 91 6.73 -6.46 1.62
N LYS A 92 7.98 -6.15 1.98
CA LYS A 92 9.17 -6.75 1.37
C LYS A 92 9.23 -8.27 1.58
N ASN A 93 8.91 -8.74 2.79
CA ASN A 93 8.91 -10.17 3.07
C ASN A 93 7.79 -10.91 2.35
N SER A 94 6.60 -10.31 2.25
CA SER A 94 5.48 -10.89 1.48
C SER A 94 5.84 -11.00 0.00
N ARG A 95 6.43 -9.95 -0.58
CA ARG A 95 6.92 -9.96 -1.97
C ARG A 95 7.94 -11.07 -2.18
N MET A 96 8.94 -11.16 -1.32
CA MET A 96 9.97 -12.21 -1.41
C MET A 96 9.38 -13.63 -1.37
N LEU A 97 8.36 -13.88 -0.54
CA LEU A 97 7.70 -15.19 -0.49
C LEU A 97 6.96 -15.49 -1.80
N ILE A 98 6.27 -14.52 -2.37
CA ILE A 98 5.59 -14.66 -3.67
C ILE A 98 6.61 -14.93 -4.78
N ASP A 99 7.72 -14.19 -4.82
CA ASP A 99 8.79 -14.37 -5.79
C ASP A 99 9.40 -15.77 -5.70
N ILE A 100 9.61 -16.29 -4.46
CA ILE A 100 10.10 -17.65 -4.26
C ILE A 100 9.08 -18.67 -4.76
N MET A 101 7.80 -18.53 -4.41
CA MET A 101 6.75 -19.45 -4.87
C MET A 101 6.63 -19.46 -6.39
N ALA A 102 6.58 -18.29 -7.01
CA ALA A 102 6.51 -18.14 -8.45
C ALA A 102 7.78 -18.70 -9.13
N GLY A 103 8.97 -18.43 -8.58
CA GLY A 103 10.22 -18.98 -9.08
C GLY A 103 10.31 -20.51 -9.00
N VAL A 104 9.80 -21.13 -7.93
CA VAL A 104 9.69 -22.61 -7.85
C VAL A 104 8.80 -23.17 -8.94
N MET A 105 7.72 -22.45 -9.27
CA MET A 105 6.82 -22.87 -10.37
C MET A 105 7.48 -22.73 -11.74
N GLU A 106 8.18 -21.63 -12.00
CA GLU A 106 8.94 -21.44 -13.25
C GLU A 106 9.99 -22.53 -13.45
N LEU A 107 10.71 -22.90 -12.38
CA LEU A 107 11.65 -24.04 -12.43
C LEU A 107 10.99 -25.34 -12.83
N ARG A 108 9.76 -25.60 -12.37
CA ARG A 108 9.00 -26.77 -12.74
C ARG A 108 8.54 -26.74 -14.22
N ASN A 109 8.23 -25.58 -14.73
CA ASN A 109 7.75 -25.37 -16.11
C ASN A 109 8.91 -25.29 -17.12
N GLY A 110 10.16 -25.36 -16.70
CA GLY A 110 11.32 -25.15 -17.57
C GLY A 110 11.45 -23.72 -18.12
N GLU A 111 10.73 -22.76 -17.52
CA GLU A 111 10.80 -21.35 -17.87
C GLU A 111 12.01 -20.67 -17.22
N SER A 112 12.45 -19.55 -17.78
CA SER A 112 13.55 -18.79 -17.19
C SER A 112 13.07 -18.04 -15.94
N GLY A 113 13.76 -18.15 -14.79
CA GLY A 113 13.40 -17.51 -13.52
C GLY A 113 13.32 -15.98 -13.53
N LEU A 114 13.19 -15.37 -14.70
CA LEU A 114 12.99 -13.93 -14.92
C LEU A 114 11.58 -13.58 -15.44
N HIS A 115 10.78 -14.58 -15.82
CA HIS A 115 9.47 -14.35 -16.42
C HIS A 115 8.51 -13.65 -15.46
N VAL A 116 8.40 -14.14 -14.24
CA VAL A 116 7.54 -13.56 -13.18
C VAL A 116 7.96 -12.13 -12.86
N THR A 117 9.26 -11.87 -12.72
CA THR A 117 9.78 -10.51 -12.48
C THR A 117 9.42 -9.56 -13.62
N HIS A 118 9.45 -10.03 -14.86
CA HIS A 118 9.05 -9.22 -16.02
C HIS A 118 7.55 -8.93 -16.03
N ILE A 119 6.71 -9.94 -15.75
CA ILE A 119 5.25 -9.77 -15.67
C ILE A 119 4.89 -8.74 -14.62
N GLU A 120 5.46 -8.84 -13.39
CA GLU A 120 5.22 -7.89 -12.32
C GLU A 120 5.58 -6.45 -12.73
N LYS A 121 6.78 -6.26 -13.30
CA LYS A 121 7.22 -4.92 -13.74
C LYS A 121 6.40 -4.36 -14.88
N LEU A 122 6.02 -5.19 -15.86
CA LEU A 122 5.16 -4.76 -16.96
C LEU A 122 3.77 -4.36 -16.45
N THR A 123 3.21 -5.13 -15.52
CA THR A 123 1.92 -4.82 -14.87
C THR A 123 2.02 -3.48 -14.14
N GLU A 124 3.07 -3.24 -13.34
CA GLU A 124 3.28 -1.99 -12.62
C GLU A 124 3.36 -0.78 -13.57
N LEU A 125 4.13 -0.91 -14.67
CA LEU A 125 4.26 0.13 -15.69
C LEU A 125 2.94 0.41 -16.42
N LEU A 126 2.19 -0.63 -16.81
CA LEU A 126 0.90 -0.50 -17.48
C LEU A 126 -0.13 0.18 -16.58
N LEU A 127 -0.23 -0.22 -15.31
CA LEU A 127 -1.12 0.41 -14.33
C LEU A 127 -0.72 1.88 -14.08
N GLY A 128 0.58 2.18 -14.02
CA GLY A 128 1.07 3.56 -13.94
C GLY A 128 0.65 4.41 -15.13
N CYS A 129 0.76 3.86 -16.34
CA CYS A 129 0.31 4.54 -17.57
C CYS A 129 -1.21 4.71 -17.61
N LEU A 130 -1.97 3.71 -17.16
CA LEU A 130 -3.44 3.74 -17.12
C LEU A 130 -3.96 4.88 -16.25
N VAL A 131 -3.48 4.96 -15.01
CA VAL A 131 -3.87 6.01 -14.05
C VAL A 131 -3.50 7.41 -14.54
N HIS A 132 -2.39 7.56 -15.28
CA HIS A 132 -2.01 8.87 -15.84
C HIS A 132 -2.82 9.29 -17.07
N ARG A 133 -3.45 8.35 -17.78
CA ARG A 133 -4.16 8.61 -19.03
C ARG A 133 -5.68 8.64 -18.87
N SER A 134 -6.22 8.10 -17.80
CA SER A 134 -7.65 7.96 -17.60
C SER A 134 -8.03 8.08 -16.12
N ASP A 135 -9.00 8.93 -15.83
CA ASP A 135 -9.64 9.03 -14.52
C ASP A 135 -10.68 7.90 -14.27
N GLN A 136 -10.88 7.04 -15.26
CA GLN A 136 -11.88 5.96 -15.20
C GLN A 136 -11.49 4.88 -14.19
N PHE A 137 -10.18 4.70 -13.94
CA PHE A 137 -9.65 3.68 -13.04
C PHE A 137 -8.80 4.34 -11.94
N PRO A 138 -9.42 4.87 -10.87
CA PRO A 138 -8.72 5.57 -9.79
C PRO A 138 -8.03 4.56 -8.87
N LEU A 139 -6.87 4.04 -9.29
CA LEU A 139 -6.04 3.13 -8.49
C LEU A 139 -4.99 3.93 -7.70
N ASP A 140 -4.97 3.76 -6.39
CA ASP A 140 -3.91 4.31 -5.56
C ASP A 140 -2.59 3.52 -5.68
N ASN A 141 -1.53 3.99 -5.03
CA ASN A 141 -0.21 3.35 -5.10
C ASN A 141 -0.20 1.95 -4.49
N GLU A 142 -0.98 1.73 -3.43
CA GLU A 142 -1.08 0.45 -2.72
C GLU A 142 -1.81 -0.58 -3.58
N GLN A 143 -2.94 -0.20 -4.17
CA GLN A 143 -3.69 -1.05 -5.09
C GLN A 143 -2.84 -1.46 -6.30
N ARG A 144 -2.15 -0.51 -6.95
CA ARG A 144 -1.26 -0.81 -8.09
C ARG A 144 -0.15 -1.80 -7.72
N SER A 145 0.49 -1.57 -6.57
CA SER A 145 1.54 -2.47 -6.08
C SER A 145 0.99 -3.86 -5.77
N THR A 146 -0.21 -3.95 -5.20
CA THR A 146 -0.87 -5.21 -4.86
C THR A 146 -1.27 -5.98 -6.12
N ILE A 147 -1.83 -5.32 -7.14
CA ILE A 147 -2.17 -5.94 -8.43
C ILE A 147 -0.91 -6.44 -9.14
N ALA A 148 0.16 -5.64 -9.17
CA ALA A 148 1.42 -6.05 -9.76
C ALA A 148 2.01 -7.28 -9.06
N MET A 149 1.97 -7.33 -7.73
CA MET A 149 2.39 -8.49 -6.94
C MET A 149 1.49 -9.71 -7.19
N ALA A 150 0.18 -9.51 -7.31
CA ALA A 150 -0.80 -10.58 -7.60
C ALA A 150 -0.56 -11.21 -8.97
N SER A 151 -0.08 -10.44 -9.96
CA SER A 151 0.19 -10.94 -11.31
C SER A 151 1.28 -12.03 -11.35
N ALA A 152 2.16 -12.07 -10.36
CA ALA A 152 3.14 -13.14 -10.21
C ALA A 152 2.52 -14.53 -10.01
N LEU A 153 1.26 -14.58 -9.56
CA LEU A 153 0.53 -15.84 -9.26
C LEU A 153 -0.41 -16.29 -10.39
N HIS A 154 -0.38 -15.62 -11.56
CA HIS A 154 -1.31 -15.94 -12.66
C HIS A 154 -1.32 -17.42 -13.06
N ASP A 155 -0.19 -18.05 -13.03
CA ASP A 155 0.06 -19.44 -13.45
C ASP A 155 0.10 -20.45 -12.29
N ILE A 156 -0.31 -20.08 -11.07
CA ILE A 156 -0.19 -20.95 -9.90
C ILE A 156 -0.88 -22.32 -10.09
N GLY A 157 -1.93 -22.38 -10.87
CA GLY A 157 -2.65 -23.61 -11.16
C GLY A 157 -1.88 -24.63 -12.01
N LYS A 158 -0.78 -24.22 -12.66
CA LYS A 158 0.12 -25.15 -13.36
C LYS A 158 0.73 -26.19 -12.40
N MET A 159 0.72 -25.91 -11.08
CA MET A 159 1.12 -26.90 -10.07
C MET A 159 0.28 -28.18 -10.10
N SER A 160 -0.96 -28.12 -10.58
CA SER A 160 -1.88 -29.25 -10.65
C SER A 160 -1.89 -29.93 -12.02
N ILE A 161 -1.13 -29.44 -12.99
CA ILE A 161 -1.03 -30.05 -14.32
C ILE A 161 0.02 -31.16 -14.29
N ASP A 162 -0.29 -32.29 -14.93
CA ASP A 162 0.64 -33.42 -15.04
C ASP A 162 1.90 -33.04 -15.82
N ASP A 163 3.07 -33.46 -15.34
CA ASP A 163 4.36 -33.13 -15.95
C ASP A 163 4.48 -33.64 -17.39
N ALA A 164 3.80 -34.75 -17.74
CA ALA A 164 3.78 -35.26 -19.09
C ALA A 164 3.10 -34.30 -20.09
N ILE A 165 2.19 -33.46 -19.62
CA ILE A 165 1.53 -32.42 -20.40
C ILE A 165 2.29 -31.11 -20.29
N LEU A 166 2.63 -30.72 -19.06
CA LEU A 166 3.27 -29.43 -18.75
C LEU A 166 4.63 -29.29 -19.46
N ASN A 167 5.46 -30.34 -19.40
CA ASN A 167 6.81 -30.37 -19.95
C ASN A 167 6.93 -31.20 -21.25
N LYS A 168 5.82 -31.40 -21.96
CA LYS A 168 5.83 -32.17 -23.17
C LYS A 168 6.76 -31.58 -24.23
N PRO A 169 7.74 -32.34 -24.75
CA PRO A 169 8.57 -31.87 -25.85
C PRO A 169 7.76 -31.84 -27.14
N GLY A 170 7.29 -30.66 -27.53
CA GLY A 170 6.52 -30.46 -28.76
C GLY A 170 5.14 -29.83 -28.54
N ARG A 171 4.27 -29.92 -29.55
CA ARG A 171 2.92 -29.35 -29.46
C ARG A 171 1.99 -30.26 -28.69
N LEU A 172 1.14 -29.67 -27.86
CA LEU A 172 0.04 -30.37 -27.18
C LEU A 172 -1.01 -30.82 -28.23
N THR A 173 -1.61 -31.98 -28.01
CA THR A 173 -2.84 -32.36 -28.73
C THR A 173 -3.99 -31.46 -28.28
N SER A 174 -5.15 -31.58 -28.99
CA SER A 174 -6.33 -30.79 -28.58
C SER A 174 -6.80 -31.16 -27.18
N GLU A 175 -6.78 -32.44 -26.83
CA GLU A 175 -7.19 -32.96 -25.53
C GLU A 175 -6.22 -32.50 -24.43
N GLU A 176 -4.93 -32.57 -24.67
CA GLU A 176 -3.90 -32.10 -23.76
C GLU A 176 -3.98 -30.58 -23.55
N PHE A 177 -4.32 -29.84 -24.61
CA PHE A 177 -4.52 -28.40 -24.51
C PHE A 177 -5.75 -28.04 -23.67
N GLU A 178 -6.85 -28.81 -23.77
CA GLU A 178 -8.00 -28.64 -22.88
C GLU A 178 -7.62 -28.88 -21.41
N ILE A 179 -6.78 -29.87 -21.12
CA ILE A 179 -6.23 -30.09 -19.76
C ILE A 179 -5.35 -28.93 -19.36
N MET A 180 -4.45 -28.44 -20.21
CA MET A 180 -3.60 -27.29 -19.91
C MET A 180 -4.42 -26.06 -19.57
N LYS A 181 -5.54 -25.79 -20.26
CA LYS A 181 -6.40 -24.63 -19.94
C LYS A 181 -6.96 -24.66 -18.52
N THR A 182 -7.08 -25.83 -17.91
CA THR A 182 -7.62 -25.95 -16.55
C THR A 182 -6.74 -25.31 -15.49
N HIS A 183 -5.47 -24.95 -15.79
CA HIS A 183 -4.62 -24.25 -14.82
C HIS A 183 -5.26 -22.95 -14.34
N THR A 184 -6.05 -22.27 -15.18
CA THR A 184 -6.74 -21.04 -14.81
C THR A 184 -7.77 -21.26 -13.70
N THR A 185 -8.62 -22.28 -13.85
CA THR A 185 -9.64 -22.61 -12.86
C THR A 185 -9.04 -23.25 -11.61
N LEU A 186 -8.08 -24.17 -11.77
CA LEU A 186 -7.39 -24.80 -10.63
C LEU A 186 -6.63 -23.78 -9.79
N GLY A 187 -5.94 -22.83 -10.45
CA GLY A 187 -5.26 -21.74 -9.74
C GLY A 187 -6.24 -20.81 -9.00
N ALA A 188 -7.33 -20.45 -9.66
CA ALA A 188 -8.39 -19.66 -9.05
C ALA A 188 -9.00 -20.37 -7.81
N ASP A 189 -9.30 -21.66 -7.92
CA ASP A 189 -9.88 -22.44 -6.82
C ASP A 189 -8.92 -22.53 -5.61
N MET A 190 -7.61 -22.71 -5.86
CA MET A 190 -6.59 -22.68 -4.81
C MET A 190 -6.57 -21.32 -4.09
N LEU A 191 -6.57 -20.22 -4.85
CA LEU A 191 -6.53 -18.86 -4.29
C LEU A 191 -7.83 -18.51 -3.57
N LEU A 192 -8.98 -18.98 -4.06
CA LEU A 192 -10.27 -18.81 -3.41
C LEU A 192 -10.32 -19.51 -2.04
N GLU A 193 -9.80 -20.74 -1.96
CA GLU A 193 -9.76 -21.48 -0.69
C GLU A 193 -8.85 -20.78 0.33
N LEU A 194 -7.68 -20.30 -0.10
CA LEU A 194 -6.80 -19.47 0.74
C LEU A 194 -7.49 -18.15 1.16
N GLY A 195 -8.24 -17.52 0.25
CA GLY A 195 -8.99 -16.30 0.51
C GLY A 195 -10.09 -16.47 1.57
N ARG A 196 -10.74 -17.64 1.62
CA ARG A 196 -11.73 -17.96 2.66
C ARG A 196 -11.12 -17.98 4.06
N GLN A 197 -9.87 -18.42 4.18
CA GLN A 197 -9.13 -18.44 5.45
C GLN A 197 -8.58 -17.07 5.84
N HIS A 198 -8.45 -16.15 4.87
CA HIS A 198 -7.85 -14.83 5.01
C HIS A 198 -8.77 -13.74 4.44
N ALA A 199 -10.03 -13.71 4.89
CA ALA A 199 -11.05 -12.79 4.39
C ALA A 199 -10.58 -11.31 4.45
N GLY A 200 -10.82 -10.57 3.36
CA GLY A 200 -10.44 -9.17 3.22
C GLY A 200 -8.98 -8.96 2.78
N ASN A 201 -8.29 -10.01 2.32
CA ASN A 201 -6.96 -9.87 1.74
C ASN A 201 -7.06 -9.54 0.24
N SER A 202 -6.89 -8.27 -0.10
CA SER A 202 -6.97 -7.76 -1.48
C SER A 202 -5.98 -8.43 -2.43
N LEU A 203 -4.81 -8.87 -1.96
CA LEU A 203 -3.84 -9.60 -2.78
C LEU A 203 -4.43 -10.91 -3.31
N LEU A 204 -5.11 -11.69 -2.44
CA LEU A 204 -5.72 -12.96 -2.85
C LEU A 204 -6.93 -12.75 -3.76
N GLU A 205 -7.68 -11.66 -3.57
CA GLU A 205 -8.80 -11.28 -4.45
C GLU A 205 -8.30 -10.94 -5.86
N TYR A 206 -7.27 -10.12 -5.99
CA TYR A 206 -6.67 -9.80 -7.29
C TYR A 206 -5.99 -11.03 -7.90
N ALA A 207 -5.27 -11.82 -7.12
CA ALA A 207 -4.62 -13.02 -7.61
C ALA A 207 -5.63 -14.04 -8.15
N TYR A 208 -6.77 -14.22 -7.47
CA TYR A 208 -7.89 -15.04 -7.96
C TYR A 208 -8.37 -14.59 -9.33
N GLN A 209 -8.67 -13.29 -9.47
CA GLN A 209 -9.16 -12.72 -10.73
C GLN A 209 -8.14 -12.90 -11.84
N ILE A 210 -6.88 -12.58 -11.58
CA ILE A 210 -5.81 -12.70 -12.55
C ILE A 210 -5.61 -14.17 -12.94
N ALA A 211 -5.50 -15.10 -11.98
CA ALA A 211 -5.31 -16.52 -12.29
C ALA A 211 -6.45 -17.09 -13.11
N ARG A 212 -7.70 -16.68 -12.84
CA ARG A 212 -8.85 -17.19 -13.56
C ARG A 212 -8.94 -16.65 -14.98
N TRP A 213 -8.70 -15.34 -15.18
CA TRP A 213 -9.09 -14.64 -16.42
C TRP A 213 -7.93 -14.09 -17.26
N HIS A 214 -6.67 -14.37 -16.93
CA HIS A 214 -5.53 -13.85 -17.71
C HIS A 214 -5.46 -14.40 -19.15
N HIS A 215 -6.21 -15.44 -19.47
CA HIS A 215 -6.37 -15.98 -20.82
C HIS A 215 -7.69 -15.59 -21.49
N GLU A 216 -8.51 -14.76 -20.84
CA GLU A 216 -9.66 -14.19 -21.50
C GLU A 216 -9.24 -13.19 -22.58
N ARG A 217 -10.09 -13.03 -23.57
CA ARG A 217 -9.80 -12.19 -24.72
C ARG A 217 -10.91 -11.20 -24.97
N TRP A 218 -10.56 -10.00 -25.35
CA TRP A 218 -11.51 -8.95 -25.67
C TRP A 218 -12.59 -9.38 -26.67
N ASP A 219 -12.25 -10.28 -27.60
CA ASP A 219 -13.16 -10.83 -28.60
C ASP A 219 -14.08 -11.95 -28.09
N GLY A 220 -13.95 -12.36 -26.82
CA GLY A 220 -14.72 -13.44 -26.18
C GLY A 220 -14.30 -14.84 -26.62
N LYS A 221 -13.13 -15.00 -27.27
CA LYS A 221 -12.58 -16.30 -27.68
C LYS A 221 -11.52 -16.82 -26.73
N GLY A 222 -11.47 -16.23 -25.53
CA GLY A 222 -10.60 -16.63 -24.43
C GLY A 222 -11.14 -17.83 -23.66
N TYR A 223 -10.54 -18.11 -22.53
CA TYR A 223 -10.94 -19.15 -21.59
C TYR A 223 -10.59 -18.71 -20.15
N PRO A 224 -11.21 -19.26 -19.11
CA PRO A 224 -12.12 -20.43 -19.09
C PRO A 224 -13.58 -20.09 -19.34
N ASP A 225 -14.03 -18.85 -19.13
CA ASP A 225 -15.44 -18.47 -19.10
C ASP A 225 -15.92 -17.85 -20.43
N GLY A 226 -15.00 -17.47 -21.33
CA GLY A 226 -15.30 -16.83 -22.62
C GLY A 226 -15.84 -15.41 -22.45
N LEU A 227 -15.36 -14.67 -21.44
CA LEU A 227 -15.76 -13.29 -21.16
C LEU A 227 -15.33 -12.36 -22.29
N LYS A 228 -16.11 -11.29 -22.52
CA LYS A 228 -15.89 -10.38 -23.64
C LYS A 228 -15.93 -8.94 -23.20
N GLY A 229 -14.99 -8.13 -23.72
CA GLY A 229 -14.96 -6.70 -23.50
C GLY A 229 -14.88 -6.36 -22.01
N ASP A 230 -15.76 -5.49 -21.55
CA ASP A 230 -15.81 -4.98 -20.17
C ASP A 230 -16.34 -6.01 -19.14
N ASP A 231 -16.76 -7.21 -19.57
CA ASP A 231 -17.10 -8.30 -18.65
C ASP A 231 -15.84 -8.97 -18.08
N ILE A 232 -14.66 -8.71 -18.66
CA ILE A 232 -13.37 -9.17 -18.13
C ILE A 232 -13.00 -8.23 -16.96
N PRO A 233 -12.81 -8.74 -15.74
CA PRO A 233 -12.52 -7.94 -14.56
C PRO A 233 -11.27 -7.10 -14.64
#